data_91c4baf48cd5e2f8e77406b1a70770bd
#
_entry.id   91c4baf48cd5e2f8e77406b1a70770bd
#
_cell.length_a   1.000
_cell.length_b   1.000
_cell.length_c   1.000
_cell.angle_alpha   90.00
_cell.angle_beta   90.00
_cell.angle_gamma   90.00
#
_symmetry.space_group_name_H-M   'P 1'
#
loop_
_entity.id
_entity.type
_entity.pdbx_description
1 polymer ?
#
loop_
_entity_poly.entity_id
_entity_poly.type
_entity_poly.pdbx_seq_one_letter_code
_entity_poly.pdbx_strand_id
1 'polypeptide(L)'
;MMRIGHGYDVHAFGEGDHVMLGGVRIANDRGLVAHSDGDVALHALCDALLGAAGLGDIGRHFPDTDQAFSGADSRELLRAVVEQLAAAGWSVGNVDLTVIAQAPRLGPHIAEMRALIAEDLRVSHEQVNIKATTTERLGFVGREEGIASHAVALIVAGGATE
;
A
#
# COMPACT_ATOMS: atom_id res chain seq x y z
N MET A 1 0.99 21.96 11.01
CA MET A 1 0.62 21.86 9.57
C MET A 1 0.28 20.40 9.26
N MET A 2 -0.75 20.21 8.49
CA MET A 2 -1.20 18.89 8.03
C MET A 2 -1.24 18.86 6.50
N ARG A 3 -0.94 17.71 5.91
CA ARG A 3 -1.08 17.48 4.46
C ARG A 3 -1.76 16.14 4.21
N ILE A 4 -2.51 16.07 3.13
CA ILE A 4 -3.13 14.83 2.66
C ILE A 4 -2.51 14.39 1.34
N GLY A 5 -2.50 13.08 1.12
CA GLY A 5 -2.11 12.48 -0.15
C GLY A 5 -3.03 11.33 -0.49
N HIS A 6 -3.13 11.03 -1.77
CA HIS A 6 -3.88 9.91 -2.30
C HIS A 6 -2.97 9.06 -3.17
N GLY A 7 -3.10 7.75 -3.07
CA GLY A 7 -2.40 6.78 -3.91
C GLY A 7 -3.38 5.83 -4.56
N TYR A 8 -3.01 5.34 -5.71
CA TYR A 8 -3.72 4.31 -6.46
C TYR A 8 -2.71 3.35 -7.07
N ASP A 9 -2.99 2.05 -6.99
CA ASP A 9 -2.22 1.04 -7.69
C ASP A 9 -3.11 -0.09 -8.18
N VAL A 10 -2.67 -0.77 -9.23
CA VAL A 10 -3.38 -1.90 -9.83
C VAL A 10 -2.38 -2.87 -10.42
N HIS A 11 -2.60 -4.17 -10.20
CA HIS A 11 -1.84 -5.24 -10.83
C HIS A 11 -2.77 -6.29 -11.43
N ALA A 12 -2.37 -6.82 -12.58
CA ALA A 12 -3.09 -7.92 -13.24
C ALA A 12 -2.80 -9.25 -12.54
N PHE A 13 -3.78 -10.15 -12.55
CA PHE A 13 -3.54 -11.54 -12.21
C PHE A 13 -2.65 -12.23 -13.25
N GLY A 14 -1.83 -13.13 -12.78
CA GLY A 14 -0.97 -13.97 -13.61
C GLY A 14 -0.71 -15.32 -12.93
N GLU A 15 0.36 -15.98 -13.30
CA GLU A 15 0.74 -17.26 -12.70
C GLU A 15 1.15 -17.06 -11.22
N GLY A 16 0.87 -18.05 -10.41
CA GLY A 16 1.24 -18.07 -9.00
C GLY A 16 0.20 -18.78 -8.15
N ASP A 17 0.51 -18.94 -6.88
CA ASP A 17 -0.32 -19.65 -5.91
C ASP A 17 -0.71 -18.78 -4.71
N HIS A 18 -0.37 -17.50 -4.74
CA HIS A 18 -0.71 -16.54 -3.70
C HIS A 18 -0.66 -15.11 -4.22
N VAL A 19 -1.26 -14.19 -3.47
CA VAL A 19 -1.11 -12.75 -3.63
C VAL A 19 -0.56 -12.14 -2.34
N MET A 20 0.21 -11.06 -2.46
CA MET A 20 0.63 -10.23 -1.33
C MET A 20 -0.27 -9.01 -1.28
N LEU A 21 -0.94 -8.79 -0.17
CA LEU A 21 -1.80 -7.63 0.07
C LEU A 21 -1.65 -7.13 1.51
N GLY A 22 -1.32 -5.86 1.65
CA GLY A 22 -1.13 -5.25 2.97
C GLY A 22 -0.03 -5.92 3.81
N GLY A 23 0.96 -6.51 3.15
CA GLY A 23 2.03 -7.26 3.79
C GLY A 23 1.67 -8.71 4.12
N VAL A 24 0.45 -9.16 3.83
CA VAL A 24 -0.04 -10.51 4.14
C VAL A 24 0.00 -11.39 2.91
N ARG A 25 0.54 -12.60 3.07
CA ARG A 25 0.50 -13.63 2.03
C ARG A 25 -0.84 -14.35 2.07
N ILE A 26 -1.60 -14.25 1.00
CA ILE A 26 -2.94 -14.85 0.88
C ILE A 26 -2.93 -15.90 -0.21
N ALA A 27 -3.22 -17.15 0.15
CA ALA A 27 -3.34 -18.23 -0.82
C ALA A 27 -4.42 -17.90 -1.86
N ASN A 28 -4.08 -18.09 -3.12
CA ASN A 28 -4.97 -17.85 -4.26
C ASN A 28 -4.50 -18.71 -5.42
N ASP A 29 -5.37 -19.05 -6.33
CA ASP A 29 -5.05 -19.88 -7.51
C ASP A 29 -4.30 -19.11 -8.60
N ARG A 30 -4.16 -17.80 -8.45
CA ARG A 30 -3.33 -16.93 -9.31
C ARG A 30 -2.53 -15.92 -8.46
N GLY A 31 -1.37 -15.52 -8.95
CA GLY A 31 -0.57 -14.43 -8.39
C GLY A 31 -0.86 -13.10 -9.07
N LEU A 32 -0.11 -12.07 -8.69
CA LEU A 32 -0.14 -10.75 -9.31
C LEU A 32 1.13 -10.53 -10.12
N VAL A 33 0.98 -10.00 -11.33
CA VAL A 33 2.11 -9.66 -12.21
C VAL A 33 2.70 -8.32 -11.77
N ALA A 34 3.94 -8.35 -11.33
CA ALA A 34 4.64 -7.15 -10.89
C ALA A 34 6.15 -7.35 -10.90
N HIS A 35 6.90 -6.25 -10.89
CA HIS A 35 8.36 -6.25 -10.70
C HIS A 35 8.74 -6.59 -9.25
N SER A 36 7.96 -6.09 -8.26
CA SER A 36 8.07 -6.40 -6.84
C SER A 36 7.20 -7.60 -6.45
N ASP A 37 6.77 -7.67 -5.20
CA ASP A 37 5.81 -8.68 -4.71
C ASP A 37 4.35 -8.42 -5.16
N GLY A 38 4.09 -7.29 -5.84
CA GLY A 38 2.77 -6.95 -6.38
C GLY A 38 1.75 -6.45 -5.37
N ASP A 39 2.17 -6.04 -4.19
CA ASP A 39 1.29 -5.56 -3.12
C ASP A 39 0.68 -4.20 -3.46
N VAL A 40 -0.50 -4.21 -4.08
CA VAL A 40 -1.19 -2.98 -4.52
C VAL A 40 -1.57 -2.09 -3.34
N ALA A 41 -1.88 -2.67 -2.18
CA ALA A 41 -2.26 -1.92 -1.00
C ALA A 41 -1.08 -1.09 -0.46
N LEU A 42 0.09 -1.72 -0.30
CA LEU A 42 1.29 -1.03 0.16
C LEU A 42 1.83 -0.05 -0.88
N HIS A 43 1.73 -0.36 -2.18
CA HIS A 43 2.15 0.57 -3.23
C HIS A 43 1.27 1.82 -3.27
N ALA A 44 -0.05 1.67 -3.16
CA ALA A 44 -0.97 2.81 -3.07
C ALA A 44 -0.68 3.66 -1.82
N LEU A 45 -0.39 3.01 -0.69
CA LEU A 45 -0.04 3.69 0.55
C LEU A 45 1.27 4.48 0.43
N CYS A 46 2.31 3.89 -0.17
CA CYS A 46 3.57 4.58 -0.43
C CYS A 46 3.34 5.84 -1.27
N ASP A 47 2.56 5.74 -2.35
CA ASP A 47 2.24 6.89 -3.20
C ASP A 47 1.45 7.97 -2.46
N ALA A 48 0.50 7.57 -1.61
CA ALA A 48 -0.25 8.52 -0.78
C ALA A 48 0.66 9.31 0.16
N LEU A 49 1.59 8.62 0.81
CA LEU A 49 2.54 9.22 1.74
C LEU A 49 3.53 10.16 1.03
N LEU A 50 4.12 9.70 -0.07
CA LEU A 50 5.03 10.51 -0.88
C LEU A 50 4.32 11.73 -1.47
N GLY A 51 3.10 11.55 -1.98
CA GLY A 51 2.28 12.64 -2.52
C GLY A 51 1.94 13.68 -1.46
N ALA A 52 1.56 13.27 -0.26
CA ALA A 52 1.30 14.17 0.87
C ALA A 52 2.51 15.04 1.20
N ALA A 53 3.70 14.46 1.16
CA ALA A 53 4.96 15.15 1.45
C ALA A 53 5.50 15.96 0.25
N GLY A 54 4.88 15.84 -0.92
CA GLY A 54 5.35 16.51 -2.14
C GLY A 54 6.65 15.92 -2.71
N LEU A 55 6.88 14.61 -2.47
CA LEU A 55 8.10 13.91 -2.87
C LEU A 55 7.96 13.10 -4.16
N GLY A 56 6.87 13.28 -4.90
CA GLY A 56 6.60 12.54 -6.13
C GLY A 56 5.88 11.23 -5.87
N ASP A 57 6.35 10.16 -6.48
CA ASP A 57 5.74 8.84 -6.43
C ASP A 57 6.76 7.71 -6.20
N ILE A 58 6.24 6.49 -6.02
CA ILE A 58 7.07 5.31 -5.74
C ILE A 58 8.00 4.98 -6.92
N GLY A 59 7.56 5.19 -8.16
CA GLY A 59 8.37 4.92 -9.36
C GLY A 59 9.59 5.82 -9.46
N ARG A 60 9.53 7.03 -8.94
CA ARG A 60 10.66 7.95 -8.87
C ARG A 60 11.73 7.50 -7.87
N HIS A 61 11.31 6.94 -6.73
CA HIS A 61 12.22 6.51 -5.65
C HIS A 61 12.70 5.06 -5.82
N PHE A 62 11.89 4.20 -6.43
CA PHE A 62 12.14 2.78 -6.60
C PHE A 62 11.81 2.35 -8.03
N PRO A 63 12.64 2.76 -9.04
CA PRO A 63 12.35 2.49 -10.45
C PRO A 63 12.28 0.99 -10.77
N ASP A 64 11.32 0.57 -11.58
CA ASP A 64 11.19 -0.81 -12.08
C ASP A 64 12.40 -1.29 -12.87
N THR A 65 13.18 -0.35 -13.44
CA THR A 65 14.40 -0.63 -14.18
C THR A 65 15.58 -1.00 -13.30
N ASP A 66 15.49 -0.74 -11.99
CA ASP A 66 16.55 -1.08 -11.05
C ASP A 66 16.37 -2.51 -10.54
N GLN A 67 17.31 -3.39 -10.91
CA GLN A 67 17.29 -4.80 -10.52
C GLN A 67 17.37 -4.99 -8.99
N ALA A 68 17.89 -4.01 -8.25
CA ALA A 68 17.92 -4.05 -6.78
C ALA A 68 16.53 -4.15 -6.17
N PHE A 69 15.48 -3.70 -6.88
CA PHE A 69 14.09 -3.75 -6.42
C PHE A 69 13.28 -4.91 -7.03
N SER A 70 13.91 -5.76 -7.84
CA SER A 70 13.25 -6.94 -8.41
C SER A 70 12.88 -7.92 -7.31
N GLY A 71 11.59 -8.31 -7.23
CA GLY A 71 11.07 -9.16 -6.16
C GLY A 71 11.05 -8.50 -4.79
N ALA A 72 11.18 -7.17 -4.71
CA ALA A 72 11.26 -6.44 -3.45
C ALA A 72 10.05 -6.68 -2.57
N ASP A 73 10.29 -6.84 -1.27
CA ASP A 73 9.27 -6.84 -0.24
C ASP A 73 8.73 -5.41 -0.08
N SER A 74 7.45 -5.23 -0.39
CA SER A 74 6.81 -3.91 -0.33
C SER A 74 6.74 -3.33 1.09
N ARG A 75 6.84 -4.15 2.13
CA ARG A 75 6.99 -3.65 3.50
C ARG A 75 8.32 -2.91 3.70
N GLU A 76 9.40 -3.37 3.06
CA GLU A 76 10.68 -2.67 3.08
C GLU A 76 10.59 -1.34 2.33
N LEU A 77 9.88 -1.30 1.20
CA LEU A 77 9.61 -0.05 0.48
C LEU A 77 8.81 0.93 1.34
N LEU A 78 7.78 0.46 2.04
CA LEU A 78 6.97 1.29 2.93
C LEU A 78 7.83 1.87 4.07
N ARG A 79 8.65 1.05 4.71
CA ARG A 79 9.56 1.54 5.76
C ARG A 79 10.55 2.58 5.25
N ALA A 80 11.07 2.40 4.03
CA ALA A 80 11.96 3.38 3.40
C ALA A 80 11.23 4.71 3.14
N VAL A 81 9.98 4.67 2.70
CA VAL A 81 9.15 5.88 2.52
C VAL A 81 8.92 6.58 3.86
N VAL A 82 8.64 5.86 4.92
CA VAL A 82 8.48 6.43 6.29
C VAL A 82 9.75 7.14 6.73
N GLU A 83 10.93 6.56 6.47
CA GLU A 83 12.20 7.22 6.76
C GLU A 83 12.38 8.52 5.96
N GLN A 84 11.99 8.54 4.69
CA GLN A 84 12.05 9.75 3.86
C GLN A 84 11.11 10.84 4.40
N LEU A 85 9.91 10.48 4.85
CA LEU A 85 8.99 11.42 5.49
C LEU A 85 9.61 12.02 6.75
N ALA A 86 10.16 11.18 7.61
CA ALA A 86 10.81 11.61 8.84
C ALA A 86 11.99 12.58 8.57
N ALA A 87 12.82 12.26 7.57
CA ALA A 87 13.93 13.13 7.15
C ALA A 87 13.44 14.48 6.62
N ALA A 88 12.23 14.54 6.05
CA ALA A 88 11.60 15.77 5.58
C ALA A 88 10.78 16.49 6.66
N GLY A 89 10.80 16.01 7.91
CA GLY A 89 10.11 16.62 9.03
C GLY A 89 8.64 16.27 9.18
N TRP A 90 8.22 15.14 8.59
CA TRP A 90 6.84 14.68 8.63
C TRP A 90 6.69 13.39 9.43
N SER A 91 5.53 13.23 10.05
CA SER A 91 5.09 11.98 10.65
C SER A 91 3.69 11.60 10.14
N VAL A 92 3.34 10.33 10.23
CA VAL A 92 2.03 9.85 9.80
C VAL A 92 0.99 10.20 10.86
N GLY A 93 -0.09 10.85 10.45
CA GLY A 93 -1.26 11.12 11.29
C GLY A 93 -2.22 9.94 11.30
N ASN A 94 -2.77 9.61 10.13
CA ASN A 94 -3.57 8.40 9.92
C ASN A 94 -3.61 8.02 8.44
N VAL A 95 -4.01 6.78 8.18
CA VAL A 95 -4.19 6.26 6.82
C VAL A 95 -5.50 5.50 6.71
N ASP A 96 -6.08 5.54 5.52
CA ASP A 96 -7.27 4.77 5.15
C ASP A 96 -7.05 4.13 3.78
N LEU A 97 -7.16 2.82 3.71
CA LEU A 97 -6.97 2.04 2.49
C LEU A 97 -8.29 1.38 2.07
N THR A 98 -8.52 1.36 0.78
CA THR A 98 -9.62 0.58 0.18
C THR A 98 -9.04 -0.37 -0.84
N VAL A 99 -9.12 -1.67 -0.59
CA VAL A 99 -8.70 -2.71 -1.53
C VAL A 99 -9.91 -3.17 -2.31
N ILE A 100 -9.79 -3.17 -3.63
CA ILE A 100 -10.87 -3.48 -4.56
C ILE A 100 -10.53 -4.79 -5.26
N ALA A 101 -11.21 -5.86 -4.86
CA ALA A 101 -10.96 -7.20 -5.36
C ALA A 101 -12.25 -8.01 -5.42
N GLN A 102 -12.50 -8.68 -6.54
CA GLN A 102 -13.60 -9.63 -6.63
C GLN A 102 -13.27 -10.92 -5.87
N ALA A 103 -12.02 -11.34 -5.92
CA ALA A 103 -11.40 -12.46 -5.21
C ALA A 103 -9.90 -12.17 -5.04
N PRO A 104 -9.21 -12.77 -4.03
CA PRO A 104 -9.74 -13.57 -2.93
C PRO A 104 -10.55 -12.77 -1.90
N ARG A 105 -11.19 -13.46 -0.95
CA ARG A 105 -11.87 -12.82 0.17
C ARG A 105 -10.83 -12.24 1.14
N LEU A 106 -10.93 -10.97 1.44
CA LEU A 106 -9.94 -10.24 2.24
C LEU A 106 -10.33 -10.06 3.71
N GLY A 107 -11.62 -10.19 4.03
CA GLY A 107 -12.12 -9.98 5.40
C GLY A 107 -11.31 -10.68 6.48
N PRO A 108 -10.98 -11.98 6.34
CA PRO A 108 -10.21 -12.71 7.34
C PRO A 108 -8.77 -12.18 7.56
N HIS A 109 -8.25 -11.38 6.63
CA HIS A 109 -6.86 -10.91 6.63
C HIS A 109 -6.70 -9.45 7.04
N ILE A 110 -7.81 -8.70 7.17
CA ILE A 110 -7.78 -7.25 7.45
C ILE A 110 -7.07 -6.93 8.76
N ALA A 111 -7.33 -7.69 9.82
CA ALA A 111 -6.70 -7.44 11.12
C ALA A 111 -5.18 -7.58 11.07
N GLU A 112 -4.66 -8.58 10.37
CA GLU A 112 -3.22 -8.79 10.20
C GLU A 112 -2.60 -7.70 9.32
N MET A 113 -3.24 -7.33 8.21
CA MET A 113 -2.80 -6.21 7.37
C MET A 113 -2.66 -4.93 8.18
N ARG A 114 -3.68 -4.61 8.98
CA ARG A 114 -3.71 -3.43 9.84
C ARG A 114 -2.55 -3.42 10.83
N ALA A 115 -2.28 -4.56 11.48
CA ALA A 115 -1.20 -4.70 12.44
C ALA A 115 0.18 -4.47 11.79
N LEU A 116 0.43 -5.08 10.63
CA LEU A 116 1.70 -4.95 9.90
C LEU A 116 1.91 -3.52 9.40
N ILE A 117 0.89 -2.89 8.86
CA ILE A 117 0.95 -1.51 8.39
C ILE A 117 1.19 -0.54 9.56
N ALA A 118 0.51 -0.71 10.68
CA ALA A 118 0.72 0.13 11.86
C ALA A 118 2.17 0.03 12.38
N GLU A 119 2.72 -1.19 12.40
CA GLU A 119 4.12 -1.43 12.76
C GLU A 119 5.07 -0.68 11.82
N ASP A 120 4.90 -0.85 10.50
CA ASP A 120 5.78 -0.23 9.50
C ASP A 120 5.66 1.29 9.46
N LEU A 121 4.47 1.84 9.73
CA LEU A 121 4.24 3.28 9.83
C LEU A 121 4.66 3.87 11.18
N ARG A 122 4.95 3.02 12.19
CA ARG A 122 5.27 3.43 13.58
C ARG A 122 4.13 4.23 14.23
N VAL A 123 2.91 3.76 14.04
CA VAL A 123 1.69 4.36 14.58
C VAL A 123 0.85 3.33 15.34
N SER A 124 -0.16 3.79 16.05
CA SER A 124 -1.10 2.88 16.71
C SER A 124 -2.13 2.31 15.72
N HIS A 125 -2.80 1.22 16.13
CA HIS A 125 -3.82 0.57 15.30
C HIS A 125 -4.98 1.51 14.94
N GLU A 126 -5.34 2.45 15.81
CA GLU A 126 -6.42 3.40 15.56
C GLU A 126 -6.10 4.39 14.43
N GLN A 127 -4.84 4.54 14.09
CA GLN A 127 -4.39 5.42 13.00
C GLN A 127 -4.40 4.72 11.63
N VAL A 128 -4.74 3.44 11.58
CA VAL A 128 -4.80 2.65 10.35
C VAL A 128 -6.18 2.06 10.17
N ASN A 129 -6.83 2.36 9.06
CA ASN A 129 -8.05 1.69 8.64
C ASN A 129 -7.85 1.01 7.29
N ILE A 130 -8.43 -0.18 7.14
CA ILE A 130 -8.42 -0.93 5.89
C ILE A 130 -9.81 -1.50 5.69
N LYS A 131 -10.34 -1.31 4.49
CA LYS A 131 -11.59 -1.91 4.06
C LYS A 131 -11.42 -2.53 2.69
N ALA A 132 -12.19 -3.54 2.40
CA ALA A 132 -12.21 -4.23 1.13
C ALA A 132 -13.60 -4.18 0.51
N THR A 133 -13.66 -4.10 -0.79
CA THR A 133 -14.91 -4.12 -1.55
C THR A 133 -14.71 -4.90 -2.84
N THR A 134 -15.80 -5.45 -3.35
CA THR A 134 -15.88 -5.92 -4.74
C THR A 134 -16.34 -4.78 -5.65
N THR A 135 -16.43 -5.04 -6.94
CA THR A 135 -17.08 -4.15 -7.90
C THR A 135 -18.41 -4.72 -8.40
N GLU A 136 -19.02 -5.61 -7.65
CA GLU A 136 -20.30 -6.24 -8.03
C GLU A 136 -20.24 -6.87 -9.42
N ARG A 137 -19.09 -7.50 -9.75
CA ARG A 137 -18.77 -8.13 -11.04
C ARG A 137 -18.66 -7.17 -12.22
N LEU A 138 -18.53 -5.86 -11.96
CA LEU A 138 -18.38 -4.84 -12.99
C LEU A 138 -16.89 -4.53 -13.23
N GLY A 139 -16.57 -4.28 -14.49
CA GLY A 139 -15.25 -3.83 -14.91
C GLY A 139 -14.16 -4.90 -14.75
N PHE A 140 -12.90 -4.47 -14.85
CA PHE A 140 -11.74 -5.37 -14.83
C PHE A 140 -11.58 -6.10 -13.49
N VAL A 141 -11.87 -5.43 -12.38
CA VAL A 141 -11.85 -6.09 -11.06
C VAL A 141 -12.95 -7.14 -10.99
N GLY A 142 -14.16 -6.80 -11.42
CA GLY A 142 -15.32 -7.70 -11.41
C GLY A 142 -15.16 -8.91 -12.32
N ARG A 143 -14.41 -8.79 -13.41
CA ARG A 143 -14.01 -9.89 -14.29
C ARG A 143 -12.80 -10.67 -13.80
N GLU A 144 -12.29 -10.32 -12.63
CA GLU A 144 -11.11 -10.97 -12.04
C GLU A 144 -9.86 -10.89 -12.95
N GLU A 145 -9.66 -9.74 -13.59
CA GLU A 145 -8.45 -9.45 -14.38
C GLU A 145 -7.32 -8.90 -13.51
N GLY A 146 -7.65 -8.31 -12.38
CA GLY A 146 -6.68 -7.73 -11.46
C GLY A 146 -7.29 -7.26 -10.15
N ILE A 147 -6.43 -6.70 -9.32
CA ILE A 147 -6.78 -6.10 -8.03
C ILE A 147 -6.30 -4.65 -8.03
N ALA A 148 -7.10 -3.75 -7.48
CA ALA A 148 -6.77 -2.34 -7.32
C ALA A 148 -6.81 -1.94 -5.83
N SER A 149 -6.13 -0.86 -5.50
CA SER A 149 -6.21 -0.26 -4.17
C SER A 149 -6.13 1.26 -4.27
N HIS A 150 -6.90 1.93 -3.43
CA HIS A 150 -6.74 3.34 -3.11
C HIS A 150 -6.22 3.48 -1.68
N ALA A 151 -5.42 4.49 -1.46
CA ALA A 151 -4.98 4.87 -0.12
C ALA A 151 -5.09 6.38 0.05
N VAL A 152 -5.51 6.81 1.21
CA VAL A 152 -5.45 8.21 1.64
C VAL A 152 -4.58 8.29 2.89
N ALA A 153 -3.68 9.24 2.93
CA ALA A 153 -2.80 9.46 4.06
C ALA A 153 -2.89 10.92 4.53
N LEU A 154 -2.96 11.11 5.83
CA LEU A 154 -2.75 12.38 6.49
C LEU A 154 -1.37 12.34 7.15
N ILE A 155 -0.54 13.34 6.84
CA ILE A 155 0.74 13.55 7.53
C ILE A 155 0.72 14.86 8.29
N VAL A 156 1.48 14.89 9.37
CA VAL A 156 1.60 16.08 10.24
C VAL A 156 3.05 16.50 10.33
N ALA A 157 3.31 17.80 10.37
CA ALA A 157 4.65 18.31 10.63
C ALA A 157 5.09 17.86 12.03
N GLY A 158 6.27 17.29 12.13
CA GLY A 158 6.88 17.00 13.41
C GLY A 158 6.97 18.29 14.22
N GLY A 159 6.39 18.31 15.43
CA GLY A 159 6.60 19.42 16.33
C GLY A 159 8.11 19.55 16.59
N ALA A 160 8.66 20.73 16.40
CA ALA A 160 9.96 21.00 16.95
C ALA A 160 9.88 20.67 18.45
N THR A 161 10.62 19.68 18.87
CA THR A 161 10.89 19.49 20.30
C THR A 161 11.63 20.75 20.75
N GLU A 162 10.91 21.63 21.44
CA GLU A 162 11.52 22.69 22.23
C GLU A 162 12.39 22.07 23.33
#